data_ac79ab1b91c9e8c24d9a651b151bcac1
#
_entry.id   ac79ab1b91c9e8c24d9a651b151bcac1
#
_cell.length_a   1.000
_cell.length_b   1.000
_cell.length_c   1.000
_cell.angle_alpha   90.00
_cell.angle_beta   90.00
_cell.angle_gamma   90.00
#
_symmetry.space_group_name_H-M   'P 1'
#
loop_
_entity.id
_entity.type
_entity.pdbx_description
1 polymer ?
#
loop_
_entity_poly.entity_id
_entity_poly.type
_entity_poly.pdbx_seq_one_letter_code
_entity_poly.pdbx_strand_id
1 'polypeptide(L)'
;MDVSFPLDKAKKQKFRKKQNANKSRKEIDNLPDPILQHILSYLSTKNAIQTSILSKRWKYLWTSIPKLDFDEGALDRRLMFMKFVERVLALHDPSNIKNFSLSCNVQYDTSHINSWICSVVKHKVQVLNLYLRNFQELLALPPCLFTCESLEVLTLHMFHSLKLPSSVFFSSLKILTLGKVIFSDDHSTQQLFMGCPILENLSIVDCIWKNVKTVCISSPMLQRLFISDRYLFTEKYGENDDKDDLNADADDQNDFNGCQVVIFGTSLKSFSFDGELINDYCFYNSSSIVDVSIQVFERNELDCYQDAHRVYKLLSGLSSLEKLTVSNGTVEVCSQLLIT
;
A
#
# COMPACT_ATOMS: atom_id res chain seq x y z
N MET A 1 -33.60 -9.29 -63.12
CA MET A 1 -33.50 -9.70 -61.69
C MET A 1 -32.05 -9.64 -61.29
N ASP A 2 -31.70 -8.56 -60.67
CA ASP A 2 -30.30 -8.31 -60.24
C ASP A 2 -30.07 -8.94 -58.88
N VAL A 3 -29.30 -10.02 -58.84
CA VAL A 3 -28.89 -10.70 -57.63
C VAL A 3 -27.56 -10.12 -57.17
N SER A 4 -27.61 -9.07 -56.37
CA SER A 4 -26.41 -8.51 -55.76
C SER A 4 -25.94 -9.40 -54.56
N PHE A 5 -24.75 -9.98 -54.68
CA PHE A 5 -24.11 -10.89 -53.75
C PHE A 5 -23.79 -10.22 -52.41
N PRO A 6 -23.97 -10.92 -51.25
CA PRO A 6 -23.74 -10.38 -49.90
C PRO A 6 -22.26 -10.05 -49.55
N LEU A 7 -21.30 -10.53 -50.35
CA LEU A 7 -19.86 -10.34 -50.17
C LEU A 7 -19.38 -8.88 -50.28
N ASP A 8 -20.15 -8.02 -50.93
CA ASP A 8 -19.74 -6.63 -51.17
C ASP A 8 -20.04 -5.70 -49.97
N LYS A 9 -21.04 -6.05 -49.13
CA LYS A 9 -21.37 -5.28 -47.94
C LYS A 9 -20.33 -5.49 -46.83
N ALA A 10 -19.81 -6.71 -46.66
CA ALA A 10 -18.80 -7.04 -45.64
C ALA A 10 -17.43 -6.40 -45.98
N LYS A 11 -17.06 -6.38 -47.27
CA LYS A 11 -15.84 -5.68 -47.75
C LYS A 11 -15.95 -4.16 -47.61
N LYS A 12 -17.08 -3.55 -47.91
CA LYS A 12 -17.32 -2.11 -47.72
C LYS A 12 -17.35 -1.72 -46.25
N GLN A 13 -17.89 -2.57 -45.36
CA GLN A 13 -17.87 -2.34 -43.91
C GLN A 13 -16.47 -2.46 -43.32
N LYS A 14 -15.65 -3.44 -43.74
CA LYS A 14 -14.23 -3.55 -43.36
C LYS A 14 -13.40 -2.36 -43.85
N PHE A 15 -13.65 -1.87 -45.05
CA PHE A 15 -12.96 -0.69 -45.64
C PHE A 15 -13.34 0.60 -44.89
N ARG A 16 -14.63 0.81 -44.55
CA ARG A 16 -15.09 1.96 -43.74
C ARG A 16 -14.51 1.91 -42.33
N LYS A 17 -14.44 0.75 -41.67
CA LYS A 17 -13.79 0.60 -40.38
C LYS A 17 -12.29 0.92 -40.46
N LYS A 18 -11.57 0.50 -41.49
CA LYS A 18 -10.17 0.85 -41.70
C LYS A 18 -9.95 2.35 -41.98
N GLN A 19 -10.82 3.00 -42.76
CA GLN A 19 -10.73 4.43 -43.01
C GLN A 19 -11.03 5.28 -41.79
N ASN A 20 -12.04 4.90 -41.00
CA ASN A 20 -12.34 5.59 -39.74
C ASN A 20 -11.23 5.39 -38.70
N ALA A 21 -10.65 4.20 -38.57
CA ALA A 21 -9.50 3.93 -37.70
C ALA A 21 -8.27 4.74 -38.14
N ASN A 22 -8.00 4.89 -39.44
CA ASN A 22 -6.90 5.71 -39.95
C ASN A 22 -7.13 7.22 -39.75
N LYS A 23 -8.40 7.69 -39.82
CA LYS A 23 -8.72 9.09 -39.54
C LYS A 23 -8.55 9.43 -38.08
N SER A 24 -9.10 8.61 -37.18
CA SER A 24 -8.91 8.77 -35.71
C SER A 24 -7.44 8.68 -35.29
N ARG A 25 -6.65 7.81 -35.95
CA ARG A 25 -5.22 7.69 -35.68
C ARG A 25 -4.46 8.96 -36.06
N LYS A 26 -4.79 9.60 -37.17
CA LYS A 26 -4.19 10.89 -37.57
C LYS A 26 -4.57 12.01 -36.60
N GLU A 27 -5.79 12.00 -36.06
CA GLU A 27 -6.26 12.99 -35.11
C GLU A 27 -5.50 12.90 -33.77
N ILE A 28 -5.25 11.69 -33.24
CA ILE A 28 -4.46 11.47 -32.02
C ILE A 28 -2.99 11.83 -32.26
N ASP A 29 -2.42 11.46 -33.41
CA ASP A 29 -1.02 11.79 -33.72
C ASP A 29 -0.78 13.31 -33.84
N ASN A 30 -1.81 14.12 -34.03
CA ASN A 30 -1.71 15.58 -34.09
C ASN A 30 -1.69 16.26 -32.69
N LEU A 31 -2.00 15.53 -31.61
CA LEU A 31 -1.97 16.09 -30.25
C LEU A 31 -0.53 16.43 -29.85
N PRO A 32 -0.29 17.52 -29.07
CA PRO A 32 1.01 17.83 -28.50
C PRO A 32 1.52 16.71 -27.59
N ASP A 33 2.85 16.52 -27.52
CA ASP A 33 3.48 15.48 -26.70
C ASP A 33 3.06 15.51 -25.22
N PRO A 34 2.91 16.66 -24.53
CA PRO A 34 2.44 16.69 -23.15
C PRO A 34 1.05 16.07 -22.96
N ILE A 35 0.15 16.25 -23.95
CA ILE A 35 -1.19 15.65 -23.90
C ILE A 35 -1.10 14.13 -24.11
N LEU A 36 -0.28 13.68 -25.05
CA LEU A 36 -0.05 12.25 -25.27
C LEU A 36 0.60 11.59 -24.05
N GLN A 37 1.59 12.21 -23.45
CA GLN A 37 2.22 11.74 -22.19
C GLN A 37 1.21 11.67 -21.06
N HIS A 38 0.33 12.68 -20.95
CA HIS A 38 -0.75 12.66 -19.95
C HIS A 38 -1.71 11.49 -20.19
N ILE A 39 -2.11 11.24 -21.42
CA ILE A 39 -2.93 10.07 -21.79
C ILE A 39 -2.20 8.77 -21.42
N LEU A 40 -0.92 8.65 -21.75
CA LEU A 40 -0.11 7.48 -21.42
C LEU A 40 0.04 7.26 -19.90
N SER A 41 0.00 8.31 -19.10
CA SER A 41 0.12 8.20 -17.64
C SER A 41 -1.06 7.49 -16.96
N TYR A 42 -2.20 7.33 -17.64
CA TYR A 42 -3.34 6.53 -17.19
C TYR A 42 -3.19 5.04 -17.50
N LEU A 43 -2.21 4.66 -18.32
CA LEU A 43 -1.95 3.27 -18.65
C LEU A 43 -0.95 2.65 -17.68
N SER A 44 -0.98 1.31 -17.53
CA SER A 44 0.14 0.60 -16.92
C SER A 44 1.40 0.80 -17.75
N THR A 45 2.58 0.73 -17.14
CA THR A 45 3.86 0.91 -17.85
C THR A 45 3.99 -0.04 -19.06
N LYS A 46 3.55 -1.30 -18.89
CA LYS A 46 3.51 -2.28 -19.99
C LYS A 46 2.68 -1.79 -21.17
N ASN A 47 1.47 -1.31 -20.92
CA ASN A 47 0.57 -0.83 -21.95
C ASN A 47 1.08 0.46 -22.59
N ALA A 48 1.63 1.38 -21.81
CA ALA A 48 2.24 2.61 -22.32
C ALA A 48 3.40 2.30 -23.30
N ILE A 49 4.26 1.34 -22.96
CA ILE A 49 5.36 0.89 -23.84
C ILE A 49 4.81 0.21 -25.10
N GLN A 50 3.74 -0.58 -25.00
CA GLN A 50 3.12 -1.21 -26.16
C GLN A 50 2.60 -0.21 -27.21
N THR A 51 2.25 1.01 -26.81
CA THR A 51 1.87 2.07 -27.76
C THR A 51 2.99 2.46 -28.72
N SER A 52 4.24 2.10 -28.40
CA SER A 52 5.40 2.34 -29.28
C SER A 52 5.27 1.77 -30.69
N ILE A 53 4.39 0.78 -30.88
CA ILE A 53 4.11 0.18 -32.20
C ILE A 53 3.22 1.07 -33.08
N LEU A 54 2.59 2.11 -32.52
CA LEU A 54 1.62 2.93 -33.23
C LEU A 54 2.27 3.80 -34.30
N SER A 55 3.37 4.49 -33.96
CA SER A 55 4.14 5.29 -34.90
C SER A 55 5.55 5.57 -34.38
N LYS A 56 6.43 6.14 -35.23
CA LYS A 56 7.78 6.56 -34.84
C LYS A 56 7.76 7.58 -33.69
N ARG A 57 6.75 8.43 -33.64
CA ARG A 57 6.56 9.44 -32.60
C ARG A 57 6.25 8.79 -31.24
N TRP A 58 5.38 7.77 -31.20
CA TRP A 58 5.00 7.07 -29.98
C TRP A 58 6.12 6.23 -29.38
N LYS A 59 7.13 5.91 -30.18
CA LYS A 59 8.22 5.02 -29.78
C LYS A 59 8.93 5.45 -28.49
N TYR A 60 9.01 6.76 -28.23
CA TYR A 60 9.74 7.32 -27.08
C TYR A 60 8.85 8.12 -26.12
N LEU A 61 7.55 8.31 -26.39
CA LEU A 61 6.68 9.11 -25.53
C LEU A 61 6.58 8.55 -24.10
N TRP A 62 6.61 7.24 -23.97
CA TRP A 62 6.54 6.57 -22.69
C TRP A 62 7.77 6.83 -21.81
N THR A 63 8.93 7.18 -22.39
CA THR A 63 10.16 7.40 -21.61
C THR A 63 10.10 8.65 -20.74
N SER A 64 9.12 9.50 -20.94
CA SER A 64 8.95 10.76 -20.19
C SER A 64 7.67 10.82 -19.36
N ILE A 65 6.94 9.71 -19.20
CA ILE A 65 5.74 9.69 -18.35
C ILE A 65 6.14 9.75 -16.86
N PRO A 66 5.41 10.50 -16.01
CA PRO A 66 5.80 10.68 -14.61
C PRO A 66 5.47 9.48 -13.72
N LYS A 67 4.75 8.49 -14.23
CA LYS A 67 4.30 7.32 -13.48
C LYS A 67 4.84 6.03 -14.07
N LEU A 68 5.52 5.25 -13.26
CA LEU A 68 5.94 3.89 -13.55
C LEU A 68 5.22 2.92 -12.61
N ASP A 69 4.56 1.92 -13.20
CA ASP A 69 3.76 0.94 -12.48
C ASP A 69 4.12 -0.46 -12.98
N PHE A 70 4.68 -1.28 -12.08
CA PHE A 70 5.18 -2.62 -12.35
C PHE A 70 4.43 -3.63 -11.49
N ASP A 71 3.75 -4.56 -12.15
CA ASP A 71 3.10 -5.70 -11.53
C ASP A 71 3.64 -6.99 -12.13
N GLU A 72 4.25 -7.85 -11.29
CA GLU A 72 4.77 -9.15 -11.71
C GLU A 72 3.66 -10.06 -12.22
N GLY A 73 2.44 -9.98 -11.64
CA GLY A 73 1.28 -10.74 -12.09
C GLY A 73 0.82 -10.43 -13.52
N ALA A 74 1.26 -9.30 -14.07
CA ALA A 74 0.99 -8.93 -15.47
C ALA A 74 1.93 -9.62 -16.48
N LEU A 75 2.93 -10.40 -16.03
CA LEU A 75 3.93 -11.08 -16.87
C LEU A 75 4.05 -12.55 -16.49
N ASP A 76 4.06 -13.42 -17.48
CA ASP A 76 3.99 -14.88 -17.28
C ASP A 76 5.25 -15.51 -16.64
N ARG A 77 6.37 -14.79 -16.63
CA ARG A 77 7.67 -15.31 -16.14
C ARG A 77 8.43 -14.24 -15.37
N ARG A 78 8.87 -14.60 -14.16
CA ARG A 78 9.68 -13.75 -13.29
C ARG A 78 10.91 -13.14 -13.98
N LEU A 79 11.71 -13.95 -14.67
CA LEU A 79 12.90 -13.46 -15.38
C LEU A 79 12.56 -12.39 -16.42
N MET A 80 11.41 -12.51 -17.08
CA MET A 80 10.93 -11.49 -18.03
C MET A 80 10.52 -10.21 -17.30
N PHE A 81 9.90 -10.34 -16.14
CA PHE A 81 9.55 -9.20 -15.29
C PHE A 81 10.80 -8.45 -14.82
N MET A 82 11.81 -9.14 -14.28
CA MET A 82 13.06 -8.54 -13.81
C MET A 82 13.74 -7.75 -14.94
N LYS A 83 13.94 -8.39 -16.10
CA LYS A 83 14.54 -7.74 -17.28
C LYS A 83 13.67 -6.58 -17.79
N PHE A 84 12.36 -6.68 -17.68
CA PHE A 84 11.45 -5.62 -18.08
C PHE A 84 11.64 -4.38 -17.21
N VAL A 85 11.63 -4.52 -15.88
CA VAL A 85 11.85 -3.41 -14.93
C VAL A 85 13.20 -2.76 -15.17
N GLU A 86 14.28 -3.55 -15.25
CA GLU A 86 15.63 -3.05 -15.50
C GLU A 86 15.72 -2.25 -16.81
N ARG A 87 15.15 -2.80 -17.88
CA ARG A 87 15.18 -2.14 -19.18
C ARG A 87 14.37 -0.85 -19.22
N VAL A 88 13.22 -0.83 -18.54
CA VAL A 88 12.39 0.37 -18.44
C VAL A 88 13.14 1.44 -17.67
N LEU A 89 13.69 1.14 -16.48
CA LEU A 89 14.46 2.09 -15.68
C LEU A 89 15.70 2.61 -16.41
N ALA A 90 16.35 1.78 -17.22
CA ALA A 90 17.52 2.18 -18.02
C ALA A 90 17.17 3.09 -19.20
N LEU A 91 15.96 3.03 -19.74
CA LEU A 91 15.54 3.79 -20.93
C LEU A 91 14.66 5.00 -20.59
N HIS A 92 14.06 5.00 -19.40
CA HIS A 92 13.20 6.09 -18.94
C HIS A 92 14.03 7.32 -18.57
N ASP A 93 13.49 8.51 -18.82
CA ASP A 93 14.08 9.76 -18.34
C ASP A 93 13.90 9.86 -16.82
N PRO A 94 14.98 9.68 -16.04
CA PRO A 94 14.87 9.60 -14.59
C PRO A 94 14.40 10.89 -13.94
N SER A 95 14.56 12.04 -14.58
CA SER A 95 14.10 13.35 -14.06
C SER A 95 12.58 13.47 -13.99
N ASN A 96 11.84 12.61 -14.67
CA ASN A 96 10.39 12.62 -14.73
C ASN A 96 9.70 11.57 -13.83
N ILE A 97 10.43 10.71 -13.11
CA ILE A 97 9.83 9.68 -12.25
C ILE A 97 9.30 10.35 -10.97
N LYS A 98 8.01 10.68 -10.97
CA LYS A 98 7.34 11.18 -9.77
C LYS A 98 6.64 10.09 -8.97
N ASN A 99 6.04 9.13 -9.65
CA ASN A 99 5.28 8.05 -9.05
C ASN A 99 5.87 6.71 -9.47
N PHE A 100 6.24 5.89 -8.50
CA PHE A 100 6.74 4.55 -8.73
C PHE A 100 5.95 3.53 -7.92
N SER A 101 5.41 2.52 -8.59
CA SER A 101 4.68 1.41 -7.99
C SER A 101 5.31 0.10 -8.40
N LEU A 102 5.59 -0.77 -7.42
CA LEU A 102 6.19 -2.08 -7.62
C LEU A 102 5.41 -3.13 -6.82
N SER A 103 4.81 -4.09 -7.51
CA SER A 103 4.14 -5.26 -6.94
C SER A 103 4.85 -6.51 -7.44
N CYS A 104 5.57 -7.20 -6.54
CA CYS A 104 6.34 -8.39 -6.92
C CYS A 104 6.61 -9.33 -5.75
N ASN A 105 7.00 -10.57 -6.10
CA ASN A 105 7.59 -11.52 -5.18
C ASN A 105 9.07 -11.19 -5.01
N VAL A 106 9.58 -11.16 -3.78
CA VAL A 106 10.99 -10.83 -3.52
C VAL A 106 11.89 -12.03 -3.76
N GLN A 107 11.53 -13.19 -3.19
CA GLN A 107 12.35 -14.40 -3.21
C GLN A 107 13.81 -14.10 -2.81
N TYR A 108 14.77 -14.37 -3.70
CA TYR A 108 16.21 -14.12 -3.50
C TYR A 108 16.72 -12.84 -4.19
N ASP A 109 15.83 -12.06 -4.82
CA ASP A 109 16.23 -10.91 -5.65
C ASP A 109 16.25 -9.57 -4.91
N THR A 110 16.51 -9.61 -3.61
CA THR A 110 16.55 -8.43 -2.71
C THR A 110 17.47 -7.32 -3.25
N SER A 111 18.64 -7.69 -3.79
CA SER A 111 19.60 -6.73 -4.32
C SER A 111 19.09 -5.94 -5.52
N HIS A 112 18.36 -6.60 -6.43
CA HIS A 112 17.75 -5.94 -7.59
C HIS A 112 16.65 -4.98 -7.17
N ILE A 113 15.75 -5.43 -6.27
CA ILE A 113 14.65 -4.60 -5.76
C ILE A 113 15.19 -3.37 -5.03
N ASN A 114 16.20 -3.55 -4.18
CA ASN A 114 16.85 -2.44 -3.49
C ASN A 114 17.53 -1.47 -4.47
N SER A 115 18.15 -1.97 -5.54
CA SER A 115 18.74 -1.14 -6.58
C SER A 115 17.70 -0.29 -7.31
N TRP A 116 16.51 -0.86 -7.61
CA TRP A 116 15.41 -0.11 -8.23
C TRP A 116 14.86 0.97 -7.29
N ILE A 117 14.65 0.62 -6.01
CA ILE A 117 14.22 1.60 -5.00
C ILE A 117 15.25 2.72 -4.87
N CYS A 118 16.55 2.41 -4.74
CA CYS A 118 17.61 3.41 -4.68
C CYS A 118 17.64 4.31 -5.92
N SER A 119 17.41 3.74 -7.10
CA SER A 119 17.37 4.51 -8.34
C SER A 119 16.26 5.55 -8.32
N VAL A 120 15.02 5.18 -7.99
CA VAL A 120 13.90 6.12 -7.99
C VAL A 120 13.98 7.14 -6.85
N VAL A 121 14.50 6.75 -5.69
CA VAL A 121 14.76 7.66 -4.56
C VAL A 121 15.78 8.72 -4.96
N LYS A 122 16.88 8.32 -5.61
CA LYS A 122 17.90 9.24 -6.13
C LYS A 122 17.32 10.27 -7.11
N HIS A 123 16.31 9.88 -7.86
CA HIS A 123 15.61 10.73 -8.83
C HIS A 123 14.42 11.50 -8.23
N LYS A 124 14.36 11.62 -6.89
CA LYS A 124 13.40 12.44 -6.16
C LYS A 124 11.94 12.04 -6.39
N VAL A 125 11.66 10.75 -6.31
CA VAL A 125 10.31 10.22 -6.34
C VAL A 125 9.45 10.86 -5.26
N GLN A 126 8.19 11.18 -5.58
CA GLN A 126 7.22 11.79 -4.66
C GLN A 126 6.24 10.76 -4.10
N VAL A 127 5.86 9.78 -4.90
CA VAL A 127 4.92 8.71 -4.52
C VAL A 127 5.59 7.36 -4.75
N LEU A 128 5.74 6.58 -3.70
CA LEU A 128 6.34 5.25 -3.75
C LEU A 128 5.37 4.23 -3.15
N ASN A 129 4.97 3.25 -3.97
CA ASN A 129 4.12 2.15 -3.55
C ASN A 129 4.88 0.84 -3.74
N LEU A 130 5.10 0.11 -2.65
CA LEU A 130 5.80 -1.16 -2.63
C LEU A 130 4.87 -2.25 -2.06
N TYR A 131 4.53 -3.24 -2.90
CA TYR A 131 3.78 -4.43 -2.55
C TYR A 131 4.68 -5.65 -2.72
N LEU A 132 5.41 -5.98 -1.66
CA LEU A 132 6.47 -6.98 -1.67
C LEU A 132 6.01 -8.26 -0.98
N ARG A 133 6.14 -9.41 -1.65
CA ARG A 133 5.62 -10.71 -1.19
C ARG A 133 6.70 -11.79 -1.28
N ASN A 134 6.45 -12.92 -0.64
CA ASN A 134 7.26 -14.16 -0.75
C ASN A 134 8.76 -13.93 -0.52
N PHE A 135 9.10 -13.52 0.70
CA PHE A 135 10.48 -13.36 1.13
C PHE A 135 11.08 -14.72 1.50
N GLN A 136 12.24 -15.04 0.96
CA GLN A 136 13.03 -16.22 1.35
C GLN A 136 14.18 -15.84 2.28
N GLU A 137 14.54 -14.57 2.34
CA GLU A 137 15.60 -14.03 3.17
C GLU A 137 15.14 -12.75 3.87
N LEU A 138 15.84 -12.37 4.94
CA LEU A 138 15.59 -11.13 5.66
C LEU A 138 15.82 -9.93 4.73
N LEU A 139 14.74 -9.27 4.32
CA LEU A 139 14.81 -8.06 3.53
C LEU A 139 15.08 -6.85 4.45
N ALA A 140 16.23 -6.21 4.25
CA ALA A 140 16.43 -4.84 4.68
C ALA A 140 16.19 -3.92 3.49
N LEU A 141 15.21 -3.02 3.60
CA LEU A 141 15.01 -1.96 2.60
C LEU A 141 16.19 -0.98 2.64
N PRO A 142 16.52 -0.34 1.49
CA PRO A 142 17.71 0.50 1.43
C PRO A 142 17.58 1.73 2.33
N PRO A 143 18.62 2.09 3.10
CA PRO A 143 18.57 3.22 4.03
C PRO A 143 18.19 4.56 3.37
N CYS A 144 18.56 4.76 2.10
CA CYS A 144 18.19 5.96 1.35
C CYS A 144 16.68 6.18 1.21
N LEU A 145 15.87 5.13 1.31
CA LEU A 145 14.41 5.25 1.34
C LEU A 145 13.95 6.03 2.57
N PHE A 146 14.51 5.72 3.73
CA PHE A 146 14.08 6.27 5.03
C PHE A 146 14.57 7.69 5.31
N THR A 147 15.37 8.25 4.40
CA THR A 147 15.86 9.64 4.44
C THR A 147 15.52 10.41 3.17
N CYS A 148 14.53 9.93 2.41
CA CYS A 148 14.12 10.54 1.14
C CYS A 148 13.34 11.83 1.39
N GLU A 149 13.96 12.98 1.09
CA GLU A 149 13.38 14.30 1.31
C GLU A 149 12.23 14.64 0.37
N SER A 150 12.16 14.03 -0.81
CA SER A 150 11.13 14.32 -1.81
C SER A 150 9.86 13.49 -1.66
N LEU A 151 9.88 12.46 -0.80
CA LEU A 151 8.79 11.51 -0.68
C LEU A 151 7.61 12.11 0.09
N GLU A 152 6.46 12.23 -0.58
CA GLU A 152 5.22 12.73 0.00
C GLU A 152 4.25 11.63 0.38
N VAL A 153 4.28 10.52 -0.38
CA VAL A 153 3.41 9.36 -0.15
C VAL A 153 4.25 8.08 -0.17
N LEU A 154 4.18 7.32 0.90
CA LEU A 154 4.78 5.99 1.01
C LEU A 154 3.70 4.96 1.34
N THR A 155 3.56 3.97 0.48
CA THR A 155 2.80 2.74 0.75
C THR A 155 3.78 1.57 0.80
N LEU A 156 3.84 0.88 1.93
CA LEU A 156 4.68 -0.29 2.12
C LEU A 156 3.81 -1.46 2.61
N HIS A 157 3.56 -2.40 1.72
CA HIS A 157 2.93 -3.67 2.01
C HIS A 157 3.97 -4.78 1.93
N MET A 158 4.29 -5.40 3.09
CA MET A 158 5.24 -6.51 3.12
C MET A 158 4.92 -7.43 4.29
N PHE A 159 4.69 -8.70 4.02
CA PHE A 159 4.49 -9.68 5.08
C PHE A 159 5.85 -10.16 5.60
N HIS A 160 6.56 -9.26 6.25
CA HIS A 160 7.90 -9.51 6.75
C HIS A 160 8.31 -8.51 7.83
N SER A 161 9.31 -8.89 8.63
CA SER A 161 9.92 -8.00 9.62
C SER A 161 10.59 -6.81 8.95
N LEU A 162 10.16 -5.59 9.33
CA LEU A 162 10.72 -4.35 8.82
C LEU A 162 11.97 -3.99 9.64
N LYS A 163 13.14 -4.15 9.02
CA LYS A 163 14.39 -3.66 9.60
C LYS A 163 14.57 -2.19 9.24
N LEU A 164 14.52 -1.34 10.24
CA LEU A 164 14.73 0.10 10.09
C LEU A 164 16.22 0.44 10.27
N PRO A 165 16.74 1.40 9.52
CA PRO A 165 18.08 1.93 9.74
C PRO A 165 18.12 2.76 11.02
N SER A 166 19.32 3.08 11.50
CA SER A 166 19.53 3.93 12.69
C SER A 166 19.04 5.37 12.54
N SER A 167 18.77 5.82 11.32
CA SER A 167 18.22 7.14 11.02
C SER A 167 17.02 7.03 10.11
N VAL A 168 15.88 7.51 10.59
CA VAL A 168 14.63 7.62 9.83
C VAL A 168 14.17 9.07 9.90
N PHE A 169 14.09 9.74 8.75
CA PHE A 169 13.61 11.10 8.68
C PHE A 169 13.03 11.44 7.32
N PHE A 170 11.71 11.62 7.27
CA PHE A 170 10.95 11.96 6.08
C PHE A 170 10.45 13.41 6.18
N SER A 171 11.21 14.35 5.66
CA SER A 171 10.89 15.79 5.77
C SER A 171 9.62 16.22 5.04
N SER A 172 9.19 15.46 4.02
CA SER A 172 8.05 15.81 3.16
C SER A 172 6.89 14.81 3.19
N LEU A 173 6.98 13.74 3.99
CA LEU A 173 6.00 12.66 3.99
C LEU A 173 4.69 13.08 4.65
N LYS A 174 3.62 13.09 3.86
CA LYS A 174 2.26 13.43 4.29
C LYS A 174 1.37 12.22 4.48
N ILE A 175 1.59 11.17 3.69
CA ILE A 175 0.77 9.97 3.70
C ILE A 175 1.67 8.75 3.87
N LEU A 176 1.44 7.98 4.93
CA LEU A 176 2.12 6.72 5.20
C LEU A 176 1.08 5.61 5.34
N THR A 177 1.23 4.56 4.52
CA THR A 177 0.44 3.33 4.63
C THR A 177 1.39 2.17 4.87
N LEU A 178 1.20 1.48 5.97
CA LEU A 178 1.94 0.27 6.36
C LEU A 178 0.97 -0.90 6.37
N GLY A 179 1.22 -1.89 5.53
CA GLY A 179 0.35 -3.06 5.44
C GLY A 179 1.13 -4.36 5.65
N LYS A 180 0.62 -5.22 6.52
CA LYS A 180 1.18 -6.54 6.84
C LYS A 180 2.65 -6.50 7.29
N VAL A 181 3.10 -5.37 7.85
CA VAL A 181 4.46 -5.18 8.35
C VAL A 181 4.59 -5.83 9.72
N ILE A 182 5.68 -6.54 9.96
CA ILE A 182 6.04 -7.07 11.27
C ILE A 182 7.04 -6.11 11.93
N PHE A 183 6.62 -5.45 12.99
CA PHE A 183 7.49 -4.67 13.86
C PHE A 183 8.12 -5.56 14.93
N SER A 184 9.42 -5.46 15.18
CA SER A 184 10.16 -6.42 15.99
C SER A 184 10.81 -5.82 17.23
N ASP A 185 10.81 -4.49 17.39
CA ASP A 185 11.32 -3.82 18.59
C ASP A 185 10.72 -2.42 18.78
N ASP A 186 10.61 -2.00 20.04
CA ASP A 186 10.03 -0.71 20.44
C ASP A 186 10.80 0.48 19.85
N HIS A 187 12.13 0.43 19.91
CA HIS A 187 12.97 1.59 19.60
C HIS A 187 12.91 1.97 18.11
N SER A 188 13.16 1.02 17.20
CA SER A 188 13.12 1.29 15.77
C SER A 188 11.70 1.60 15.29
N THR A 189 10.69 0.94 15.87
CA THR A 189 9.28 1.24 15.58
C THR A 189 8.94 2.68 15.98
N GLN A 190 9.36 3.12 17.17
CA GLN A 190 9.14 4.49 17.61
C GLN A 190 9.86 5.52 16.74
N GLN A 191 11.10 5.21 16.30
CA GLN A 191 11.85 6.07 15.38
C GLN A 191 11.11 6.29 14.05
N LEU A 192 10.42 5.28 13.52
CA LEU A 192 9.65 5.42 12.29
C LEU A 192 8.55 6.49 12.42
N PHE A 193 7.75 6.41 13.49
CA PHE A 193 6.66 7.36 13.69
C PHE A 193 7.15 8.77 14.05
N MET A 194 8.23 8.87 14.80
CA MET A 194 8.86 10.17 15.11
C MET A 194 9.57 10.80 13.91
N GLY A 195 10.02 9.97 12.97
CA GLY A 195 10.70 10.41 11.74
C GLY A 195 9.79 11.06 10.70
N CYS A 196 8.49 11.24 10.96
CA CYS A 196 7.50 11.77 10.03
C CYS A 196 6.84 13.06 10.57
N PRO A 197 7.55 14.21 10.66
CA PRO A 197 7.09 15.40 11.39
C PRO A 197 5.85 16.08 10.79
N ILE A 198 5.64 15.96 9.48
CA ILE A 198 4.50 16.58 8.76
C ILE A 198 3.46 15.55 8.28
N LEU A 199 3.44 14.37 8.87
CA LEU A 199 2.51 13.32 8.49
C LEU A 199 1.06 13.74 8.78
N GLU A 200 0.23 13.73 7.74
CA GLU A 200 -1.19 14.09 7.80
C GLU A 200 -2.11 12.87 7.88
N ASN A 201 -1.73 11.80 7.20
CA ASN A 201 -2.51 10.55 7.11
C ASN A 201 -1.64 9.35 7.42
N LEU A 202 -2.07 8.55 8.37
CA LEU A 202 -1.44 7.27 8.72
C LEU A 202 -2.46 6.15 8.59
N SER A 203 -2.09 5.11 7.85
CA SER A 203 -2.85 3.87 7.76
C SER A 203 -1.97 2.71 8.19
N ILE A 204 -2.41 1.95 9.19
CA ILE A 204 -1.77 0.73 9.69
C ILE A 204 -2.74 -0.41 9.42
N VAL A 205 -2.37 -1.34 8.52
CA VAL A 205 -3.26 -2.36 8.02
C VAL A 205 -2.68 -3.75 8.28
N ASP A 206 -3.32 -4.50 9.17
CA ASP A 206 -2.97 -5.89 9.48
C ASP A 206 -1.48 -6.08 9.84
N CYS A 207 -0.92 -5.12 10.58
CA CYS A 207 0.46 -5.15 11.04
C CYS A 207 0.61 -5.98 12.32
N ILE A 208 1.77 -6.61 12.49
CA ILE A 208 2.09 -7.44 13.65
C ILE A 208 3.11 -6.71 14.53
N TRP A 209 2.82 -6.61 15.82
CA TRP A 209 3.68 -5.97 16.83
C TRP A 209 4.47 -7.03 17.61
N LYS A 210 5.41 -7.71 16.93
CA LYS A 210 6.23 -8.76 17.57
C LYS A 210 7.29 -8.11 18.47
N ASN A 211 7.29 -8.44 19.76
CA ASN A 211 8.21 -7.87 20.75
C ASN A 211 8.13 -6.32 20.89
N VAL A 212 7.01 -5.72 20.50
CA VAL A 212 6.72 -4.30 20.70
C VAL A 212 5.72 -4.17 21.84
N LYS A 213 6.15 -3.57 22.95
CA LYS A 213 5.30 -3.39 24.15
C LYS A 213 4.49 -2.11 24.08
N THR A 214 5.12 -1.04 23.64
CA THR A 214 4.48 0.28 23.58
C THR A 214 4.98 1.07 22.38
N VAL A 215 4.05 1.69 21.67
CA VAL A 215 4.36 2.63 20.58
C VAL A 215 3.54 3.90 20.73
N CYS A 216 4.18 5.05 20.50
CA CYS A 216 3.51 6.35 20.50
C CYS A 216 3.36 6.90 19.09
N ILE A 217 2.14 7.23 18.69
CA ILE A 217 1.82 7.94 17.45
C ILE A 217 1.53 9.40 17.83
N SER A 218 2.48 10.30 17.54
CA SER A 218 2.45 11.69 18.03
C SER A 218 2.80 12.72 16.97
N SER A 219 2.53 12.45 15.68
CA SER A 219 2.78 13.46 14.65
C SER A 219 1.87 14.69 14.85
N PRO A 220 2.45 15.90 14.96
CA PRO A 220 1.68 17.12 15.27
C PRO A 220 0.70 17.53 14.15
N MET A 221 0.92 17.06 12.93
CA MET A 221 0.08 17.37 11.77
C MET A 221 -0.91 16.27 11.41
N LEU A 222 -0.94 15.16 12.20
CA LEU A 222 -1.78 14.01 11.88
C LEU A 222 -3.26 14.35 11.99
N GLN A 223 -3.96 14.26 10.86
CA GLN A 223 -5.39 14.58 10.73
C GLN A 223 -6.26 13.32 10.62
N ARG A 224 -5.74 12.27 10.01
CA ARG A 224 -6.47 11.01 9.77
C ARG A 224 -5.62 9.81 10.19
N LEU A 225 -6.22 8.97 11.00
CA LEU A 225 -5.62 7.71 11.42
C LEU A 225 -6.60 6.57 11.10
N PHE A 226 -6.13 5.62 10.32
CA PHE A 226 -6.83 4.37 10.05
C PHE A 226 -6.02 3.20 10.58
N ILE A 227 -6.65 2.34 11.36
CA ILE A 227 -6.06 1.09 11.84
C ILE A 227 -6.97 -0.05 11.46
N SER A 228 -6.42 -1.03 10.74
CA SER A 228 -7.05 -2.33 10.54
C SER A 228 -6.22 -3.38 11.26
N ASP A 229 -6.87 -4.16 12.11
CA ASP A 229 -6.23 -5.16 12.96
C ASP A 229 -6.98 -6.49 12.79
N ARG A 230 -6.92 -7.03 11.57
CA ARG A 230 -7.56 -8.30 11.21
C ARG A 230 -6.56 -9.42 11.44
N TYR A 231 -6.92 -10.33 12.33
CA TYR A 231 -6.10 -11.48 12.62
C TYR A 231 -6.17 -12.50 11.47
N LEU A 232 -5.14 -12.51 10.63
CA LEU A 232 -5.05 -13.41 9.46
C LEU A 232 -4.53 -14.79 9.86
N PHE A 233 -5.17 -15.46 10.84
CA PHE A 233 -4.81 -16.85 11.17
C PHE A 233 -5.26 -17.89 10.12
N THR A 234 -6.04 -17.50 9.11
CA THR A 234 -6.66 -18.46 8.19
C THR A 234 -6.02 -18.57 6.82
N GLU A 235 -5.09 -17.71 6.46
CA GLU A 235 -4.30 -17.95 5.26
C GLU A 235 -2.95 -18.59 5.64
N LYS A 236 -2.98 -19.93 5.80
CA LYS A 236 -1.78 -20.74 5.60
C LYS A 236 -1.14 -20.28 4.30
N TYR A 237 0.05 -19.74 4.40
CA TYR A 237 0.89 -19.30 3.30
C TYR A 237 0.88 -20.34 2.17
N GLY A 238 0.44 -19.88 0.97
CA GLY A 238 0.67 -20.61 -0.26
C GLY A 238 -0.26 -21.78 -0.47
N GLU A 239 -1.23 -21.62 -1.37
CA GLU A 239 -1.66 -22.70 -2.24
C GLU A 239 -0.44 -23.18 -3.03
N ASN A 240 0.37 -24.01 -2.43
CA ASN A 240 1.23 -24.95 -3.12
C ASN A 240 1.33 -26.20 -2.23
N ASP A 241 0.82 -27.27 -2.77
CA ASP A 241 0.91 -28.63 -2.29
C ASP A 241 2.37 -29.07 -2.11
N ASP A 242 2.99 -28.82 -0.97
CA ASP A 242 4.08 -29.65 -0.46
C ASP A 242 3.94 -29.72 1.07
N LYS A 243 3.29 -30.81 1.48
CA LYS A 243 3.03 -31.20 2.84
C LYS A 243 4.26 -31.84 3.47
N ASP A 244 5.34 -31.14 3.72
CA ASP A 244 6.46 -31.76 4.44
C ASP A 244 7.31 -30.78 5.29
N ASP A 245 6.68 -29.79 5.98
CA ASP A 245 7.36 -29.12 7.10
C ASP A 245 6.35 -28.74 8.21
N LEU A 246 5.80 -29.78 8.84
CA LEU A 246 4.98 -29.66 10.05
C LEU A 246 5.86 -29.68 11.31
N ASN A 247 6.83 -28.78 11.42
CA ASN A 247 7.51 -28.48 12.67
C ASN A 247 7.74 -26.96 12.81
N ALA A 248 6.72 -26.17 12.56
CA ALA A 248 6.64 -24.83 13.14
C ALA A 248 6.18 -25.04 14.59
N ASP A 249 7.08 -24.80 15.51
CA ASP A 249 6.94 -25.00 16.94
C ASP A 249 5.60 -24.44 17.44
N ALA A 250 4.78 -25.33 18.01
CA ALA A 250 3.49 -25.00 18.62
C ALA A 250 3.62 -24.08 19.86
N ASP A 251 4.84 -23.69 20.23
CA ASP A 251 5.14 -22.79 21.34
C ASP A 251 5.00 -21.30 20.98
N ASP A 252 4.87 -20.93 19.69
CA ASP A 252 4.76 -19.52 19.28
C ASP A 252 3.32 -18.94 19.42
N GLN A 253 2.37 -19.75 19.93
CA GLN A 253 0.97 -19.31 20.11
C GLN A 253 0.73 -18.43 21.34
N ASN A 254 1.69 -18.28 22.23
CA ASN A 254 1.50 -17.63 23.54
C ASN A 254 2.19 -16.25 23.67
N ASP A 255 2.90 -15.76 22.66
CA ASP A 255 3.68 -14.52 22.72
C ASP A 255 2.97 -13.27 22.18
N PHE A 256 1.67 -13.36 21.85
CA PHE A 256 0.88 -12.18 21.49
C PHE A 256 0.38 -11.42 22.72
N ASN A 257 1.30 -10.94 23.55
CA ASN A 257 1.00 -9.86 24.49
C ASN A 257 0.73 -8.62 23.65
N GLY A 258 -0.53 -8.16 23.63
CA GLY A 258 -0.97 -7.03 22.84
C GLY A 258 -0.09 -5.80 23.06
N CYS A 259 0.27 -5.11 22.01
CA CYS A 259 1.00 -3.84 22.06
C CYS A 259 0.10 -2.73 22.62
N GLN A 260 0.64 -1.86 23.45
CA GLN A 260 -0.03 -0.63 23.83
C GLN A 260 0.26 0.46 22.77
N VAL A 261 -0.75 0.85 22.01
CA VAL A 261 -0.66 1.92 21.02
C VAL A 261 -1.21 3.22 21.62
N VAL A 262 -0.33 4.14 21.92
CA VAL A 262 -0.66 5.45 22.49
C VAL A 262 -0.78 6.48 21.38
N ILE A 263 -1.94 7.10 21.23
CA ILE A 263 -2.24 8.04 20.15
C ILE A 263 -2.42 9.44 20.75
N PHE A 264 -1.55 10.37 20.37
CA PHE A 264 -1.68 11.78 20.70
C PHE A 264 -2.47 12.49 19.62
N GLY A 265 -3.73 12.81 19.91
CA GLY A 265 -4.70 13.32 18.95
C GLY A 265 -4.77 14.85 18.84
N THR A 266 -3.67 15.59 19.06
CA THR A 266 -3.68 17.06 19.11
C THR A 266 -4.23 17.74 17.86
N SER A 267 -4.04 17.14 16.68
CA SER A 267 -4.55 17.62 15.38
C SER A 267 -5.46 16.62 14.69
N LEU A 268 -5.68 15.45 15.31
CA LEU A 268 -6.43 14.34 14.71
C LEU A 268 -7.91 14.69 14.62
N LYS A 269 -8.46 14.64 13.41
CA LYS A 269 -9.87 14.95 13.12
C LYS A 269 -10.71 13.70 12.93
N SER A 270 -10.13 12.68 12.32
CA SER A 270 -10.83 11.44 12.01
C SER A 270 -10.01 10.23 12.43
N PHE A 271 -10.68 9.30 13.10
CA PHE A 271 -10.13 8.00 13.47
C PHE A 271 -11.04 6.88 12.97
N SER A 272 -10.47 5.87 12.37
CA SER A 272 -11.20 4.67 11.95
C SER A 272 -10.46 3.42 12.39
N PHE A 273 -11.19 2.52 13.01
CA PHE A 273 -10.72 1.18 13.41
C PHE A 273 -11.59 0.10 12.76
N ASP A 274 -10.95 -0.94 12.24
CA ASP A 274 -11.61 -2.06 11.57
C ASP A 274 -10.86 -3.37 11.89
N GLY A 275 -11.42 -4.25 12.72
CA GLY A 275 -10.76 -5.52 13.02
C GLY A 275 -11.10 -6.10 14.39
N GLU A 276 -10.19 -6.94 14.86
CA GLU A 276 -10.21 -7.57 16.17
C GLU A 276 -9.32 -6.75 17.10
N LEU A 277 -9.80 -6.36 18.25
CA LEU A 277 -9.01 -5.56 19.21
C LEU A 277 -7.90 -6.39 19.87
N ILE A 278 -6.85 -6.73 19.11
CA ILE A 278 -5.69 -7.51 19.59
C ILE A 278 -4.83 -6.64 20.49
N ASN A 279 -4.71 -5.36 20.17
CA ASN A 279 -3.86 -4.40 20.84
C ASN A 279 -4.67 -3.43 21.71
N ASP A 280 -4.00 -2.79 22.68
CA ASP A 280 -4.58 -1.77 23.54
C ASP A 280 -4.38 -0.39 22.90
N TYR A 281 -5.47 0.28 22.53
CA TYR A 281 -5.44 1.63 21.93
C TYR A 281 -5.86 2.68 22.96
N CYS A 282 -5.02 3.69 23.20
CA CYS A 282 -5.28 4.75 24.16
C CYS A 282 -5.11 6.12 23.50
N PHE A 283 -6.11 6.99 23.64
CA PHE A 283 -6.05 8.38 23.19
C PHE A 283 -5.64 9.35 24.29
N TYR A 284 -4.75 10.28 23.95
CA TYR A 284 -4.39 11.42 24.78
C TYR A 284 -4.53 12.70 23.97
N ASN A 285 -5.02 13.77 24.61
CA ASN A 285 -5.22 15.09 23.99
C ASN A 285 -6.06 15.03 22.70
N SER A 286 -7.17 14.29 22.76
CA SER A 286 -8.03 13.95 21.61
C SER A 286 -9.18 14.91 21.36
N SER A 287 -9.16 16.11 21.94
CA SER A 287 -10.25 17.09 21.83
C SER A 287 -10.52 17.61 20.41
N SER A 288 -9.61 17.37 19.48
CA SER A 288 -9.75 17.71 18.06
C SER A 288 -10.47 16.65 17.23
N ILE A 289 -10.68 15.45 17.78
CA ILE A 289 -11.32 14.33 17.05
C ILE A 289 -12.82 14.56 17.00
N VAL A 290 -13.35 14.67 15.78
CA VAL A 290 -14.77 14.92 15.51
C VAL A 290 -15.49 13.75 14.87
N ASP A 291 -14.81 12.92 14.09
CA ASP A 291 -15.39 11.76 13.36
C ASP A 291 -14.67 10.46 13.73
N VAL A 292 -15.42 9.51 14.27
CA VAL A 292 -14.88 8.20 14.68
C VAL A 292 -15.74 7.08 14.10
N SER A 293 -15.08 6.08 13.52
CA SER A 293 -15.69 4.85 13.04
C SER A 293 -14.99 3.64 13.67
N ILE A 294 -15.76 2.79 14.35
CA ILE A 294 -15.25 1.59 15.03
C ILE A 294 -16.04 0.38 14.55
N GLN A 295 -15.36 -0.54 13.91
CA GLN A 295 -15.88 -1.82 13.47
C GLN A 295 -15.09 -2.93 14.14
N VAL A 296 -15.63 -3.51 15.20
CA VAL A 296 -15.02 -4.64 15.89
C VAL A 296 -15.63 -5.93 15.37
N PHE A 297 -14.79 -6.89 15.05
CA PHE A 297 -15.18 -8.26 14.73
C PHE A 297 -15.02 -9.12 15.97
N GLU A 298 -16.04 -9.93 16.27
CA GLU A 298 -15.97 -10.84 17.40
C GLU A 298 -14.93 -11.94 17.15
N ARG A 299 -14.10 -12.17 18.15
CA ARG A 299 -13.34 -13.39 18.29
C ARG A 299 -14.23 -14.48 18.91
N ASN A 300 -13.67 -15.53 19.43
CA ASN A 300 -14.38 -16.58 20.13
C ASN A 300 -14.97 -16.06 21.47
N GLU A 301 -16.06 -16.66 21.92
CA GLU A 301 -16.80 -16.29 23.15
C GLU A 301 -15.97 -16.14 24.41
N LEU A 302 -14.74 -16.69 24.45
CA LEU A 302 -13.85 -16.67 25.62
C LEU A 302 -13.15 -15.31 25.85
N ASP A 303 -13.03 -14.44 24.84
CA ASP A 303 -12.27 -13.19 24.93
C ASP A 303 -13.15 -11.93 25.04
N CYS A 304 -14.46 -12.07 25.05
CA CYS A 304 -15.44 -10.96 25.01
C CYS A 304 -15.24 -9.89 26.10
N TYR A 305 -14.83 -10.29 27.30
CA TYR A 305 -14.59 -9.32 28.39
C TYR A 305 -13.36 -8.45 28.15
N GLN A 306 -12.29 -9.01 27.61
CA GLN A 306 -11.07 -8.25 27.31
C GLN A 306 -11.31 -7.28 26.16
N ASP A 307 -12.04 -7.72 25.13
CA ASP A 307 -12.40 -6.90 23.99
C ASP A 307 -13.31 -5.74 24.40
N ALA A 308 -14.30 -6.00 25.25
CA ALA A 308 -15.15 -4.96 25.82
C ALA A 308 -14.35 -3.92 26.62
N HIS A 309 -13.39 -4.35 27.42
CA HIS A 309 -12.49 -3.45 28.15
C HIS A 309 -11.60 -2.61 27.19
N ARG A 310 -11.11 -3.20 26.11
CA ARG A 310 -10.34 -2.49 25.08
C ARG A 310 -11.19 -1.46 24.32
N VAL A 311 -12.43 -1.82 23.95
CA VAL A 311 -13.39 -0.84 23.37
C VAL A 311 -13.64 0.30 24.36
N TYR A 312 -13.85 0.02 25.65
CA TYR A 312 -14.04 1.04 26.65
C TYR A 312 -12.83 1.98 26.76
N LYS A 313 -11.61 1.44 26.82
CA LYS A 313 -10.38 2.25 26.81
C LYS A 313 -10.28 3.15 25.58
N LEU A 314 -10.59 2.59 24.42
CA LEU A 314 -10.58 3.34 23.16
C LEU A 314 -11.58 4.49 23.16
N LEU A 315 -12.81 4.25 23.61
CA LEU A 315 -13.88 5.25 23.66
C LEU A 315 -13.68 6.27 24.77
N SER A 316 -13.15 5.88 25.91
CA SER A 316 -12.97 6.75 27.08
C SER A 316 -12.04 7.95 26.84
N GLY A 317 -11.13 7.84 25.85
CA GLY A 317 -10.27 8.92 25.41
C GLY A 317 -10.92 9.94 24.49
N LEU A 318 -12.18 9.72 24.06
CA LEU A 318 -12.84 10.52 23.02
C LEU A 318 -13.88 11.47 23.66
N SER A 319 -13.55 12.74 23.81
CA SER A 319 -14.37 13.70 24.57
C SER A 319 -15.20 14.67 23.72
N SER A 320 -14.91 14.86 22.43
CA SER A 320 -15.45 15.94 21.61
C SER A 320 -16.03 15.47 20.27
N LEU A 321 -16.69 14.30 20.28
CA LEU A 321 -17.19 13.70 19.05
C LEU A 321 -18.42 14.42 18.51
N GLU A 322 -18.41 14.73 17.22
CA GLU A 322 -19.58 15.13 16.44
C GLU A 322 -20.27 13.94 15.82
N LYS A 323 -19.49 12.93 15.42
CA LYS A 323 -20.00 11.73 14.77
C LYS A 323 -19.28 10.48 15.25
N LEU A 324 -20.09 9.51 15.71
CA LEU A 324 -19.63 8.16 16.06
C LEU A 324 -20.39 7.14 15.22
N THR A 325 -19.64 6.32 14.49
CA THR A 325 -20.17 5.18 13.72
C THR A 325 -19.64 3.90 14.34
N VAL A 326 -20.51 2.99 14.72
CA VAL A 326 -20.16 1.68 15.29
C VAL A 326 -20.84 0.56 14.54
N SER A 327 -20.20 -0.60 14.42
CA SER A 327 -20.81 -1.80 13.87
C SER A 327 -21.70 -2.50 14.91
N ASN A 328 -22.57 -3.41 14.46
CA ASN A 328 -23.36 -4.25 15.37
C ASN A 328 -22.45 -5.06 16.29
N GLY A 329 -21.38 -5.68 15.79
CA GLY A 329 -20.41 -6.40 16.61
C GLY A 329 -19.79 -5.53 17.70
N THR A 330 -19.46 -4.26 17.40
CA THR A 330 -18.98 -3.32 18.42
C THR A 330 -20.00 -3.09 19.52
N VAL A 331 -21.29 -2.98 19.19
CA VAL A 331 -22.39 -2.81 20.17
C VAL A 331 -22.55 -4.07 21.02
N GLU A 332 -22.47 -5.24 20.42
CA GLU A 332 -22.55 -6.54 21.11
C GLU A 332 -21.41 -6.69 22.11
N VAL A 333 -20.17 -6.42 21.71
CA VAL A 333 -19.00 -6.41 22.60
C VAL A 333 -19.19 -5.40 23.75
N CYS A 334 -19.68 -4.18 23.49
CA CYS A 334 -19.93 -3.19 24.53
C CYS A 334 -21.04 -3.64 25.51
N SER A 335 -22.04 -4.37 25.08
CA SER A 335 -23.15 -4.83 25.92
C SER A 335 -22.69 -5.80 27.02
N GLN A 336 -21.60 -6.49 26.82
CA GLN A 336 -20.98 -7.38 27.81
C GLN A 336 -20.53 -6.63 29.08
N LEU A 337 -20.15 -5.33 28.94
CA LEU A 337 -19.79 -4.49 30.09
C LEU A 337 -20.97 -4.09 30.97
N LEU A 338 -22.20 -4.18 30.46
CA LEU A 338 -23.43 -3.81 31.20
C LEU A 338 -24.01 -4.97 32.01
N ILE A 339 -23.50 -6.20 31.80
CA ILE A 339 -24.02 -7.41 32.45
C ILE A 339 -23.21 -7.75 33.72
N THR A 340 -22.06 -7.10 33.88
CA THR A 340 -21.18 -7.23 35.06
C THR A 340 -21.28 -6.02 35.97
#